data_ea87de8f500b826ec720e50ec1bd4226
#
_entry.id   ea87de8f500b826ec720e50ec1bd4226
#
_cell.length_a   1.000
_cell.length_b   1.000
_cell.length_c   1.000
_cell.angle_alpha   90.00
_cell.angle_beta   90.00
_cell.angle_gamma   90.00
#
_symmetry.space_group_name_H-M   'P 1'
#
loop_
_entity.id
_entity.type
_entity.pdbx_description
1 polymer ?
#
loop_
_entity_poly.entity_id
_entity_poly.type
_entity_poly.pdbx_seq_one_letter_code
_entity_poly.pdbx_strand_id
1 'polypeptide(L)'
;MVTAAMKFKRRLLLGRKVMTNLHSILKSRDITLPTKVHLVKAMVFPVVMYGCESWTMKKAEHQRTDAFELWCWRRLLRVPWIVRRSNQSILKEISPGISLEGMMLKLKLHYFGHLMRRVGSLENTPMLGEIGGRRRRG
;
A
#
# COMPACT_ATOMS: atom_id res chain seq x y z
N MET A 1 19.52 -15.82 -4.72
CA MET A 1 18.63 -15.00 -5.56
C MET A 1 17.42 -14.53 -4.76
N VAL A 2 17.09 -13.27 -4.89
CA VAL A 2 15.97 -12.69 -4.11
C VAL A 2 14.67 -12.87 -4.88
N THR A 3 13.72 -13.57 -4.28
CA THR A 3 12.40 -13.78 -4.88
C THR A 3 11.47 -12.61 -4.56
N ALA A 4 10.34 -12.55 -5.27
CA ALA A 4 9.32 -11.53 -5.00
C ALA A 4 8.76 -11.68 -3.57
N ALA A 5 8.58 -12.92 -3.11
CA ALA A 5 8.10 -13.18 -1.76
C ALA A 5 9.09 -12.66 -0.70
N MET A 6 10.38 -12.83 -0.94
CA MET A 6 11.42 -12.33 -0.02
C MET A 6 11.42 -10.81 0.01
N LYS A 7 11.26 -10.17 -1.15
CA LYS A 7 11.18 -8.72 -1.23
C LYS A 7 9.98 -8.20 -0.46
N PHE A 8 8.85 -8.87 -0.61
CA PHE A 8 7.62 -8.48 0.08
C PHE A 8 7.77 -8.59 1.60
N LYS A 9 8.34 -9.69 2.07
CA LYS A 9 8.60 -9.87 3.51
C LYS A 9 9.48 -8.76 4.05
N ARG A 10 10.51 -8.39 3.30
CA ARG A 10 11.41 -7.30 3.69
C ARG A 10 10.63 -5.98 3.81
N ARG A 11 9.74 -5.72 2.86
CA ARG A 11 8.94 -4.50 2.90
C ARG A 11 8.02 -4.48 4.11
N LEU A 12 7.43 -5.62 4.46
CA LEU A 12 6.59 -5.72 5.66
C LEU A 12 7.39 -5.45 6.92
N LEU A 13 8.61 -5.97 7.00
CA LEU A 13 9.48 -5.71 8.15
C LEU A 13 9.83 -4.23 8.27
N LEU A 14 10.11 -3.58 7.15
CA LEU A 14 10.38 -2.15 7.14
C LEU A 14 9.15 -1.35 7.56
N GLY A 15 7.97 -1.77 7.12
CA GLY A 15 6.72 -1.16 7.54
C GLY A 15 6.49 -1.27 9.04
N ARG A 16 6.79 -2.43 9.62
CA ARG A 16 6.69 -2.62 11.07
C ARG A 16 7.65 -1.70 11.81
N LYS A 17 8.85 -1.53 11.28
CA LYS A 17 9.84 -0.65 11.89
C LYS A 17 9.36 0.80 11.91
N VAL A 18 8.80 1.26 10.78
CA VAL A 18 8.25 2.61 10.70
C VAL A 18 7.10 2.78 11.69
N MET A 19 6.20 1.79 11.76
CA MET A 19 5.08 1.82 12.69
C MET A 19 5.57 1.92 14.15
N THR A 20 6.60 1.16 14.47
CA THR A 20 7.19 1.20 15.81
C THR A 20 7.79 2.58 16.11
N ASN A 21 8.45 3.18 15.13
CA ASN A 21 9.05 4.51 15.30
C ASN A 21 7.99 5.60 15.47
N LEU A 22 6.79 5.39 14.92
CA LEU A 22 5.68 6.34 15.09
C LEU A 22 4.95 6.19 16.41
N HIS A 23 5.31 5.19 17.22
CA HIS A 23 4.57 4.87 18.43
C HIS A 23 4.39 6.07 19.38
N SER A 24 5.43 6.86 19.57
CA SER A 24 5.37 8.02 20.45
C SER A 24 4.35 9.05 19.99
N ILE A 25 4.25 9.24 18.68
CA ILE A 25 3.27 10.16 18.10
C ILE A 25 1.87 9.56 18.19
N LEU A 26 1.74 8.29 17.86
CA LEU A 26 0.44 7.61 17.81
C LEU A 26 -0.20 7.45 19.17
N LYS A 27 0.57 7.46 20.25
CA LYS A 27 -0.01 7.37 21.60
C LYS A 27 -0.43 8.73 22.16
N SER A 28 -0.14 9.83 21.47
CA SER A 28 -0.52 11.15 21.91
C SER A 28 -2.05 11.32 21.90
N ARG A 29 -2.59 11.88 22.97
CA ARG A 29 -4.02 12.14 23.08
C ARG A 29 -4.43 13.41 22.35
N ASP A 30 -3.46 14.25 22.00
CA ASP A 30 -3.73 15.49 21.30
C ASP A 30 -4.05 15.30 19.83
N ILE A 31 -3.76 14.11 19.31
CA ILE A 31 -3.97 13.78 17.90
C ILE A 31 -5.24 12.92 17.81
N THR A 32 -6.15 13.31 16.93
CA THR A 32 -7.41 12.58 16.74
C THR A 32 -7.18 11.25 16.04
N LEU A 33 -8.11 10.32 16.21
CA LEU A 33 -8.02 9.02 15.57
C LEU A 33 -7.95 9.12 14.04
N PRO A 34 -8.80 9.91 13.37
CA PRO A 34 -8.69 10.05 11.91
C PRO A 34 -7.33 10.54 11.45
N THR A 35 -6.72 11.45 12.20
CA THR A 35 -5.37 11.95 11.88
C THR A 35 -4.33 10.85 12.04
N LYS A 36 -4.44 10.04 13.09
CA LYS A 36 -3.54 8.91 13.31
C LYS A 36 -3.66 7.88 12.18
N VAL A 37 -4.88 7.58 11.75
CA VAL A 37 -5.12 6.67 10.63
C VAL A 37 -4.47 7.22 9.37
N HIS A 38 -4.63 8.51 9.11
CA HIS A 38 -4.02 9.15 7.96
C HIS A 38 -2.49 9.06 8.00
N LEU A 39 -1.90 9.26 9.17
CA LEU A 39 -0.45 9.16 9.33
C LEU A 39 0.06 7.75 9.00
N VAL A 40 -0.64 6.72 9.47
CA VAL A 40 -0.25 5.33 9.16
C VAL A 40 -0.32 5.10 7.65
N LYS A 41 -1.40 5.53 7.02
CA LYS A 41 -1.55 5.37 5.57
C LYS A 41 -0.51 6.15 4.78
N ALA A 42 -0.12 7.31 5.27
CA ALA A 42 0.82 8.17 4.55
C ALA A 42 2.28 7.77 4.75
N MET A 43 2.62 7.18 5.88
CA MET A 43 4.00 6.90 6.25
C MET A 43 4.36 5.44 6.29
N VAL A 44 3.45 4.57 6.71
CA VAL A 44 3.74 3.14 6.83
C VAL A 44 3.43 2.39 5.56
N PHE A 45 2.25 2.62 5.00
CA PHE A 45 1.80 1.87 3.82
C PHE A 45 2.67 2.09 2.58
N PRO A 46 3.14 3.31 2.27
CA PRO A 46 4.02 3.50 1.13
C PRO A 46 5.33 2.71 1.23
N VAL A 47 5.84 2.52 2.44
CA VAL A 47 7.05 1.72 2.67
C VAL A 47 6.80 0.27 2.27
N VAL A 48 5.63 -0.29 2.63
CA VAL A 48 5.25 -1.65 2.28
C VAL A 48 4.99 -1.77 0.78
N MET A 49 4.35 -0.77 0.21
CA MET A 49 3.92 -0.79 -1.18
C MET A 49 5.03 -0.51 -2.20
N TYR A 50 6.17 -0.04 -1.75
CA TYR A 50 7.26 0.34 -2.64
C TYR A 50 7.63 -0.83 -3.58
N GLY A 51 7.48 -0.59 -4.87
CA GLY A 51 7.80 -1.59 -5.88
C GLY A 51 6.75 -2.66 -6.10
N CYS A 52 5.60 -2.58 -5.42
CA CYS A 52 4.59 -3.64 -5.48
C CYS A 52 3.92 -3.76 -6.85
N GLU A 53 3.98 -2.73 -7.68
CA GLU A 53 3.33 -2.75 -8.98
C GLU A 53 3.90 -3.82 -9.90
N SER A 54 5.12 -4.27 -9.65
CA SER A 54 5.75 -5.32 -10.45
C SER A 54 5.61 -6.71 -9.82
N TRP A 55 4.96 -6.80 -8.66
CA TRP A 55 4.86 -8.08 -7.94
C TRP A 55 3.61 -8.84 -8.31
N THR A 56 3.76 -10.18 -8.46
CA THR A 56 2.62 -11.08 -8.53
C THR A 56 2.39 -11.61 -7.13
N MET A 57 1.24 -11.30 -6.56
CA MET A 57 0.93 -11.70 -5.19
C MET A 57 0.13 -12.99 -5.16
N LYS A 58 0.63 -13.93 -4.37
CA LYS A 58 -0.05 -15.20 -4.14
C LYS A 58 -0.97 -15.06 -2.93
N LYS A 59 -1.81 -16.07 -2.71
CA LYS A 59 -2.76 -16.06 -1.61
C LYS A 59 -2.07 -15.84 -0.25
N ALA A 60 -0.90 -16.42 -0.05
CA ALA A 60 -0.16 -16.27 1.19
C ALA A 60 0.24 -14.82 1.43
N GLU A 61 0.66 -14.10 0.36
CA GLU A 61 1.02 -12.69 0.48
C GLU A 61 -0.20 -11.82 0.75
N HIS A 62 -1.36 -12.14 0.16
CA HIS A 62 -2.60 -11.43 0.46
C HIS A 62 -2.96 -11.58 1.93
N GLN A 63 -2.83 -12.78 2.48
CA GLN A 63 -3.11 -13.03 3.89
C GLN A 63 -2.15 -12.26 4.80
N ARG A 64 -0.88 -12.19 4.42
CA ARG A 64 0.12 -11.44 5.17
C ARG A 64 -0.15 -9.94 5.13
N THR A 65 -0.63 -9.45 3.99
CA THR A 65 -0.99 -8.04 3.84
C THR A 65 -2.13 -7.68 4.79
N ASP A 66 -3.17 -8.52 4.81
CA ASP A 66 -4.31 -8.29 5.69
C ASP A 66 -3.91 -8.37 7.16
N ALA A 67 -3.08 -9.35 7.50
CA ALA A 67 -2.60 -9.52 8.87
C ALA A 67 -1.74 -8.32 9.31
N PHE A 68 -0.90 -7.82 8.41
CA PHE A 68 -0.08 -6.64 8.68
C PHE A 68 -0.94 -5.41 8.91
N GLU A 69 -1.94 -5.21 8.07
CA GLU A 69 -2.83 -4.06 8.21
C GLU A 69 -3.55 -4.10 9.56
N LEU A 70 -4.08 -5.25 9.92
CA LEU A 70 -4.75 -5.42 11.21
C LEU A 70 -3.79 -5.22 12.38
N TRP A 71 -2.56 -5.67 12.23
CA TRP A 71 -1.53 -5.44 13.25
C TRP A 71 -1.32 -3.93 13.46
N CYS A 72 -1.27 -3.17 12.37
CA CYS A 72 -1.13 -1.72 12.46
C CYS A 72 -2.31 -1.08 13.20
N TRP A 73 -3.53 -1.49 12.85
CA TRP A 73 -4.72 -0.90 13.48
C TRP A 73 -4.86 -1.28 14.94
N ARG A 74 -4.54 -2.52 15.30
CA ARG A 74 -4.56 -2.94 16.69
C ARG A 74 -3.54 -2.17 17.51
N ARG A 75 -2.37 -1.97 16.94
CA ARG A 75 -1.32 -1.20 17.61
C ARG A 75 -1.72 0.27 17.76
N LEU A 76 -2.37 0.83 16.76
CA LEU A 76 -2.83 2.20 16.80
C LEU A 76 -3.92 2.39 17.87
N LEU A 77 -4.84 1.44 17.98
CA LEU A 77 -5.89 1.47 19.00
C LEU A 77 -5.38 0.99 20.36
N ARG A 78 -4.16 0.46 20.40
CA ARG A 78 -3.54 -0.05 21.62
C ARG A 78 -4.34 -1.20 22.22
N VAL A 79 -4.84 -2.10 21.39
CA VAL A 79 -5.58 -3.29 21.80
C VAL A 79 -4.59 -4.43 22.02
N PRO A 80 -4.42 -4.93 23.28
CA PRO A 80 -3.53 -6.06 23.52
C PRO A 80 -4.06 -7.32 22.87
N TRP A 81 -3.16 -8.24 22.52
CA TRP A 81 -3.54 -9.53 21.96
C TRP A 81 -4.41 -10.36 22.90
N ILE A 82 -4.31 -10.08 24.21
CA ILE A 82 -5.09 -10.79 25.23
C ILE A 82 -6.57 -10.44 25.13
N VAL A 83 -6.87 -9.21 24.71
CA VAL A 83 -8.24 -8.76 24.54
C VAL A 83 -8.78 -9.33 23.23
N ARG A 84 -9.81 -10.16 23.31
CA ARG A 84 -10.42 -10.79 22.14
C ARG A 84 -11.38 -9.81 21.48
N ARG A 85 -10.87 -9.02 20.62
CA ARG A 85 -11.66 -8.09 19.84
C ARG A 85 -11.65 -8.54 18.38
N SER A 86 -12.82 -8.63 17.75
CA SER A 86 -12.91 -9.11 16.38
C SER A 86 -12.24 -8.14 15.41
N ASN A 87 -11.74 -8.69 14.30
CA ASN A 87 -11.14 -7.88 13.25
C ASN A 87 -12.15 -6.89 12.68
N GLN A 88 -13.40 -7.31 12.56
CA GLN A 88 -14.46 -6.43 12.06
C GLN A 88 -14.70 -5.25 12.98
N SER A 89 -14.66 -5.48 14.30
CA SER A 89 -14.80 -4.42 15.30
C SER A 89 -13.67 -3.40 15.17
N ILE A 90 -12.44 -3.88 14.98
CA ILE A 90 -11.27 -3.03 14.80
C ILE A 90 -11.43 -2.17 13.55
N LEU A 91 -11.76 -2.80 12.42
CA LEU A 91 -11.92 -2.10 11.15
C LEU A 91 -13.06 -1.09 11.20
N LYS A 92 -14.14 -1.42 11.89
CA LYS A 92 -15.26 -0.52 12.02
C LYS A 92 -14.89 0.75 12.80
N GLU A 93 -14.12 0.59 13.86
CA GLU A 93 -13.69 1.74 14.64
C GLU A 93 -12.68 2.60 13.89
N ILE A 94 -11.73 1.98 13.21
CA ILE A 94 -10.71 2.69 12.44
C ILE A 94 -11.31 3.35 11.20
N SER A 95 -12.24 2.66 10.54
CA SER A 95 -12.87 3.12 9.28
C SER A 95 -11.81 3.61 8.29
N PRO A 96 -10.87 2.74 7.91
CA PRO A 96 -9.71 3.17 7.11
C PRO A 96 -10.06 3.53 5.67
N GLY A 97 -11.26 3.20 5.21
CA GLY A 97 -11.63 3.37 3.81
C GLY A 97 -11.04 2.25 2.99
N ILE A 98 -10.14 2.61 2.05
CA ILE A 98 -9.52 1.59 1.20
C ILE A 98 -8.47 0.83 2.00
N SER A 99 -8.44 -0.50 1.85
CA SER A 99 -7.48 -1.37 2.53
C SER A 99 -6.09 -1.23 1.92
N LEU A 100 -5.07 -1.74 2.64
CA LEU A 100 -3.71 -1.77 2.11
C LEU A 100 -3.67 -2.57 0.80
N GLU A 101 -4.33 -3.72 0.78
CA GLU A 101 -4.41 -4.54 -0.43
C GLU A 101 -5.10 -3.79 -1.57
N GLY A 102 -6.17 -3.06 -1.25
CA GLY A 102 -6.86 -2.22 -2.23
C GLY A 102 -5.98 -1.13 -2.79
N MET A 103 -5.16 -0.51 -1.95
CA MET A 103 -4.20 0.50 -2.39
C MET A 103 -3.13 -0.09 -3.29
N MET A 104 -2.65 -1.29 -2.97
CA MET A 104 -1.66 -1.99 -3.80
C MET A 104 -2.26 -2.33 -5.16
N LEU A 105 -3.50 -2.80 -5.18
CA LEU A 105 -4.20 -3.10 -6.43
C LEU A 105 -4.37 -1.84 -7.28
N LYS A 106 -4.74 -0.74 -6.64
CA LYS A 106 -4.88 0.54 -7.33
C LYS A 106 -3.58 0.98 -7.99
N LEU A 107 -2.45 0.82 -7.29
CA LEU A 107 -1.14 1.12 -7.84
C LEU A 107 -0.82 0.24 -9.04
N LYS A 108 -1.11 -1.06 -8.93
CA LYS A 108 -0.87 -1.99 -10.04
C LYS A 108 -1.69 -1.65 -11.26
N LEU A 109 -2.96 -1.33 -11.08
CA LEU A 109 -3.83 -0.96 -12.18
C LEU A 109 -3.37 0.34 -12.82
N HIS A 110 -2.93 1.28 -12.03
CA HIS A 110 -2.41 2.55 -12.53
C HIS A 110 -1.15 2.33 -13.35
N TYR A 111 -0.25 1.50 -12.86
CA TYR A 111 0.99 1.15 -13.55
C TYR A 111 0.70 0.42 -14.87
N PHE A 112 -0.22 -0.55 -14.83
CA PHE A 112 -0.62 -1.30 -16.01
C PHE A 112 -1.23 -0.39 -17.08
N GLY A 113 -2.12 0.50 -16.67
CA GLY A 113 -2.73 1.46 -17.57
C GLY A 113 -1.70 2.36 -18.22
N HIS A 114 -0.69 2.77 -17.45
CA HIS A 114 0.40 3.59 -17.94
C HIS A 114 1.23 2.83 -19.01
N LEU A 115 1.52 1.56 -18.74
CA LEU A 115 2.24 0.71 -19.67
C LEU A 115 1.47 0.51 -20.97
N MET A 116 0.17 0.27 -20.86
CA MET A 116 -0.67 0.06 -22.04
C MET A 116 -0.71 1.30 -22.94
N ARG A 117 -0.78 2.46 -22.33
CA ARG A 117 -0.74 3.71 -23.09
C ARG A 117 0.60 3.89 -23.79
N ARG A 118 1.69 3.49 -23.13
CA ARG A 118 3.02 3.58 -23.70
C ARG A 118 3.18 2.65 -24.89
N VAL A 119 2.69 1.41 -24.78
CA VAL A 119 2.73 0.45 -25.88
C VAL A 119 1.91 0.94 -27.07
N GLY A 120 0.72 1.44 -26.81
CA GLY A 120 -0.12 2.01 -27.85
C GLY A 120 0.55 3.19 -28.56
N SER A 121 1.21 4.04 -27.79
CA SER A 121 1.95 5.17 -28.34
C SER A 121 3.09 4.71 -29.25
N LEU A 122 3.82 3.68 -28.84
CA LEU A 122 4.92 3.13 -29.63
C LEU A 122 4.41 2.50 -30.92
N GLU A 123 3.30 1.82 -30.88
CA GLU A 123 2.71 1.21 -32.07
C GLU A 123 2.26 2.26 -33.06
N ASN A 124 1.75 3.36 -32.60
CA ASN A 124 1.23 4.43 -33.45
C ASN A 124 2.30 5.36 -33.99
N THR A 125 3.42 5.48 -33.30
CA THR A 125 4.48 6.39 -33.66
C THR A 125 4.98 6.25 -35.09
N PRO A 126 5.29 5.04 -35.59
CA PRO A 126 5.75 4.89 -36.96
C PRO A 126 4.70 5.30 -37.98
N MET A 127 3.46 5.09 -37.69
CA MET A 127 2.38 5.45 -38.59
C MET A 127 2.15 6.93 -38.64
N LEU A 128 2.33 7.56 -37.53
CA LEU A 128 2.16 8.99 -37.40
C LEU A 128 3.28 9.72 -38.09
N GLY A 129 4.29 9.00 -38.28
CA GLY A 129 5.33 9.52 -38.99
C GLY A 129 5.79 10.73 -38.45
N GLU A 130 5.53 11.15 -38.10
CA GLU A 130 6.00 11.96 -37.67
C GLU A 130 5.32 12.83 -36.99
N ILE A 131 4.55 12.87 -36.91
CA ILE A 131 3.96 13.51 -36.15
C ILE A 131 4.15 13.58 -34.98
N GLY A 132 4.43 13.22 -35.01
CA GLY A 132 4.59 13.20 -33.93
C GLY A 132 4.97 14.01 -33.26
N GLY A 133 5.26 14.22 -33.60
CA GLY A 133 5.74 14.85 -32.92
C GLY A 133 5.01 15.54 -32.08
N ARG A 134 4.44 15.70 -32.53
CA ARG A 134 3.96 16.18 -31.93
C ARG A 134 3.42 15.99 -30.90
N ARG A 135 3.05 15.72 -30.89
CA ARG A 135 2.62 15.55 -29.99
C ARG A 135 2.69 15.54 -28.96
N ARG A 136 2.67 15.59 -28.93
CA ARG A 136 2.84 15.51 -27.96
C ARG A 136 2.63 15.67 -26.99
N ARG A 137 2.19 15.84 -26.81
CA ARG A 137 1.98 15.88 -25.97
C ARG A 137 1.85 15.38 -25.11
N GLY A 138 1.85 15.30 -25.17
CA GLY A 138 1.93 14.82 -24.39
C GLY A 138 1.63 14.15 -23.37
#